data_30f28bed539e207e7e147c022bcd7f33
#
_entry.id   30f28bed539e207e7e147c022bcd7f33
#
_cell.length_a   1.000
_cell.length_b   1.000
_cell.length_c   1.000
_cell.angle_alpha   90.00
_cell.angle_beta   90.00
_cell.angle_gamma   90.00
#
_symmetry.space_group_name_H-M   'P 1'
#
loop_
_entity.id
_entity.type
_entity.pdbx_description
1 polymer ?
#
loop_
_entity_poly.entity_id
_entity_poly.type
_entity_poly.pdbx_seq_one_letter_code
_entity_poly.pdbx_strand_id
1 'polypeptide(L)'
;MKTRKIIITQADYGRLRRIIASSRDLLPMDGEHLDALERELEGAVITGSIEVPREVVTMNSRVRVLDLNSERELAYQIVFPGEADVFRRRISVLAPIGMALLGHAAGEIVEWEVPSGTRRLLILEVEYQPETARVAA
;
A
#
# COMPACT_ATOMS: atom_id res chain seq x y z
N MET A 1 -0.17 -16.50 -4.27
CA MET A 1 -1.32 -16.25 -3.41
C MET A 1 -0.89 -15.57 -2.13
N LYS A 2 -1.59 -14.57 -1.73
CA LYS A 2 -1.25 -13.81 -0.54
C LYS A 2 -1.64 -14.59 0.71
N THR A 3 -0.67 -14.88 1.57
CA THR A 3 -0.90 -15.66 2.76
C THR A 3 -0.85 -14.85 4.05
N ARG A 4 -0.31 -13.63 3.99
CA ARG A 4 -0.17 -12.78 5.17
C ARG A 4 -1.22 -11.69 5.20
N LYS A 5 -1.73 -11.42 6.39
CA LYS A 5 -2.64 -10.30 6.60
C LYS A 5 -1.85 -9.01 6.60
N ILE A 6 -2.45 -7.97 6.06
CA ILE A 6 -1.84 -6.64 6.09
C ILE A 6 -2.04 -6.02 7.47
N ILE A 7 -1.13 -5.12 7.83
CA ILE A 7 -1.22 -4.36 9.08
C ILE A 7 -1.54 -2.91 8.71
N ILE A 8 -2.57 -2.35 9.33
CA ILE A 8 -3.06 -1.02 9.00
C ILE A 8 -3.37 -0.25 10.27
N THR A 9 -3.06 1.05 10.29
CA THR A 9 -3.44 1.87 11.43
C THR A 9 -4.94 2.15 11.40
N GLN A 10 -5.52 2.36 12.58
CA GLN A 10 -6.94 2.68 12.69
C GLN A 10 -7.31 3.93 11.90
N ALA A 11 -6.46 4.94 11.92
CA ALA A 11 -6.69 6.17 11.16
C ALA A 11 -6.72 5.92 9.67
N ASP A 12 -5.76 5.17 9.15
CA ASP A 12 -5.71 4.83 7.73
C ASP A 12 -6.90 3.95 7.33
N TYR A 13 -7.26 3.00 8.18
CA TYR A 13 -8.41 2.13 7.92
C TYR A 13 -9.69 2.96 7.69
N GLY A 14 -9.95 3.90 8.58
CA GLY A 14 -11.14 4.74 8.47
C GLY A 14 -11.14 5.59 7.21
N ARG A 15 -10.00 6.20 6.88
CA ARG A 15 -9.90 7.02 5.67
C ARG A 15 -10.05 6.19 4.40
N LEU A 16 -9.44 5.00 4.37
CA LEU A 16 -9.54 4.13 3.20
C LEU A 16 -10.96 3.63 2.99
N ARG A 17 -11.67 3.30 4.06
CA ARG A 17 -13.07 2.90 3.95
C ARG A 17 -13.92 4.00 3.32
N ARG A 18 -13.70 5.25 3.74
CA ARG A 18 -14.44 6.39 3.18
C ARG A 18 -14.10 6.61 1.70
N ILE A 19 -12.83 6.44 1.34
CA ILE A 19 -12.40 6.60 -0.05
C ILE A 19 -13.01 5.52 -0.94
N ILE A 20 -13.06 4.29 -0.48
CA ILE A 20 -13.70 3.20 -1.23
C ILE A 20 -15.17 3.54 -1.51
N ALA A 21 -15.90 3.98 -0.48
CA ALA A 21 -17.31 4.33 -0.64
C ALA A 21 -17.51 5.46 -1.67
N SER A 22 -16.71 6.53 -1.58
CA SER A 22 -16.77 7.63 -2.52
C SER A 22 -16.41 7.22 -3.94
N SER A 23 -15.39 6.38 -4.07
CA SER A 23 -14.89 5.96 -5.37
C SER A 23 -15.89 5.04 -6.09
N ARG A 24 -16.64 4.23 -5.36
CA ARG A 24 -17.66 3.38 -5.97
C ARG A 24 -18.74 4.21 -6.66
N ASP A 25 -19.11 5.35 -6.06
CA ASP A 25 -20.12 6.23 -6.63
C ASP A 25 -19.60 6.97 -7.87
N LEU A 26 -18.33 7.38 -7.85
CA LEU A 26 -17.75 8.19 -8.92
C LEU A 26 -17.13 7.37 -10.04
N LEU A 27 -16.62 6.17 -9.73
CA LEU A 27 -15.87 5.33 -10.67
C LEU A 27 -16.40 3.90 -10.62
N PRO A 28 -17.63 3.66 -11.08
CA PRO A 28 -18.20 2.31 -11.00
C PRO A 28 -17.42 1.25 -11.78
N MET A 29 -16.63 1.67 -12.77
CA MET A 29 -15.84 0.73 -13.58
C MET A 29 -14.63 0.15 -12.84
N ASP A 30 -14.25 0.76 -11.71
CA ASP A 30 -13.11 0.29 -10.91
C ASP A 30 -13.54 -0.66 -9.78
N GLY A 31 -14.76 -1.20 -9.87
CA GLY A 31 -15.34 -2.03 -8.81
C GLY A 31 -14.48 -3.21 -8.38
N GLU A 32 -13.82 -3.89 -9.33
CA GLU A 32 -12.98 -5.03 -8.99
C GLU A 32 -11.78 -4.65 -8.16
N HIS A 33 -11.15 -3.52 -8.49
CA HIS A 33 -10.00 -3.01 -7.74
C HIS A 33 -10.42 -2.57 -6.34
N LEU A 34 -11.57 -1.91 -6.25
CA LEU A 34 -12.10 -1.48 -4.96
C LEU A 34 -12.50 -2.67 -4.10
N ASP A 35 -13.09 -3.71 -4.71
CA ASP A 35 -13.44 -4.93 -4.00
C ASP A 35 -12.19 -5.63 -3.45
N ALA A 36 -11.12 -5.66 -4.23
CA ALA A 36 -9.86 -6.26 -3.80
C ALA A 36 -9.30 -5.54 -2.58
N LEU A 37 -9.28 -4.20 -2.62
CA LEU A 37 -8.81 -3.42 -1.48
C LEU A 37 -9.70 -3.62 -0.27
N GLU A 38 -11.01 -3.65 -0.47
CA GLU A 38 -11.96 -3.85 0.63
C GLU A 38 -11.73 -5.20 1.31
N ARG A 39 -11.49 -6.26 0.54
CA ARG A 39 -11.20 -7.58 1.10
C ARG A 39 -9.91 -7.57 1.92
N GLU A 40 -8.89 -6.86 1.45
CA GLU A 40 -7.65 -6.73 2.22
C GLU A 40 -7.89 -6.02 3.54
N LEU A 41 -8.71 -4.97 3.52
CA LEU A 41 -9.03 -4.23 4.74
C LEU A 41 -9.82 -5.07 5.73
N GLU A 42 -10.75 -5.89 5.23
CA GLU A 42 -11.56 -6.74 6.09
C GLU A 42 -10.73 -7.77 6.85
N GLY A 43 -9.66 -8.25 6.22
CA GLY A 43 -8.76 -9.22 6.84
C GLY A 43 -7.58 -8.59 7.57
N ALA A 44 -7.49 -7.26 7.62
CA ALA A 44 -6.32 -6.58 8.15
C ALA A 44 -6.23 -6.67 9.67
N VAL A 45 -5.01 -6.62 10.16
CA VAL A 45 -4.73 -6.40 11.59
C VAL A 45 -4.71 -4.88 11.79
N ILE A 46 -5.63 -4.37 12.61
CA ILE A 46 -5.75 -2.93 12.83
C ILE A 46 -5.02 -2.56 14.11
N THR A 47 -4.12 -1.57 14.01
CA THR A 47 -3.30 -1.15 15.15
C THR A 47 -3.48 0.34 15.41
N GLY A 48 -3.06 0.79 16.59
CA GLY A 48 -2.88 2.21 16.84
C GLY A 48 -1.62 2.70 16.15
N SER A 49 -1.49 4.03 16.01
CA SER A 49 -0.35 4.61 15.31
C SER A 49 0.97 4.40 16.03
N ILE A 50 0.94 4.19 17.33
CA ILE A 50 2.15 3.96 18.13
C ILE A 50 2.60 2.51 18.01
N GLU A 51 1.67 1.57 17.86
CA GLU A 51 1.97 0.14 17.85
C GLU A 51 2.35 -0.40 16.49
N VAL A 52 2.15 0.37 15.40
CA VAL A 52 2.47 -0.16 14.07
C VAL A 52 3.98 -0.32 13.94
N PRO A 53 4.47 -1.50 13.51
CA PRO A 53 5.91 -1.70 13.34
C PRO A 53 6.48 -0.76 12.28
N ARG A 54 7.69 -0.28 12.52
CA ARG A 54 8.33 0.71 11.65
C ARG A 54 8.63 0.20 10.25
N GLU A 55 8.72 -1.11 10.07
CA GLU A 55 9.00 -1.70 8.76
C GLU A 55 7.76 -1.98 7.94
N VAL A 56 6.58 -1.61 8.42
CA VAL A 56 5.31 -1.79 7.72
C VAL A 56 5.02 -0.58 6.84
N VAL A 57 4.56 -0.82 5.62
CA VAL A 57 4.17 0.22 4.67
C VAL A 57 2.79 0.76 5.07
N THR A 58 2.75 1.98 5.55
CA THR A 58 1.50 2.68 5.89
C THR A 58 1.22 3.75 4.84
N MET A 59 0.07 4.41 4.91
CA MET A 59 -0.20 5.52 4.01
C MET A 59 0.86 6.61 4.19
N ASN A 60 1.30 7.16 3.08
CA ASN A 60 2.38 8.17 3.01
C ASN A 60 3.77 7.64 3.34
N SER A 61 3.92 6.33 3.53
CA SER A 61 5.24 5.73 3.68
C SER A 61 6.03 5.81 2.38
N ARG A 62 7.34 6.01 2.50
CA ARG A 62 8.24 5.89 1.37
C ARG A 62 8.95 4.54 1.46
N VAL A 63 8.90 3.78 0.39
CA VAL A 63 9.38 2.40 0.38
C VAL A 63 10.35 2.18 -0.78
N ARG A 64 11.43 1.46 -0.50
CA ARG A 64 12.38 1.04 -1.52
C ARG A 64 12.14 -0.43 -1.82
N VAL A 65 11.98 -0.75 -3.10
CA VAL A 65 11.63 -2.09 -3.55
C VAL A 65 12.59 -2.57 -4.63
N LEU A 66 12.70 -3.89 -4.77
CA LEU A 66 13.43 -4.52 -5.86
C LEU A 66 12.41 -5.23 -6.74
N ASP A 67 12.34 -4.82 -8.00
CA ASP A 67 11.49 -5.48 -8.99
C ASP A 67 12.18 -6.77 -9.41
N LEU A 68 11.64 -7.91 -9.03
CA LEU A 68 12.25 -9.21 -9.29
C LEU A 68 12.17 -9.62 -10.76
N ASN A 69 11.30 -8.99 -11.54
CA ASN A 69 11.19 -9.28 -12.97
C ASN A 69 12.28 -8.56 -13.76
N SER A 70 12.59 -7.32 -13.40
CA SER A 70 13.57 -6.51 -14.11
C SER A 70 14.90 -6.36 -13.37
N GLU A 71 14.96 -6.80 -12.12
CA GLU A 71 16.12 -6.67 -11.24
C GLU A 71 16.53 -5.22 -10.97
N ARG A 72 15.55 -4.31 -11.00
CA ARG A 72 15.79 -2.89 -10.76
C ARG A 72 15.24 -2.46 -9.42
N GLU A 73 15.97 -1.56 -8.75
CA GLU A 73 15.47 -0.94 -7.53
C GLU A 73 14.66 0.30 -7.86
N LEU A 74 13.55 0.45 -7.15
CA LEU A 74 12.66 1.58 -7.32
C LEU A 74 12.24 2.07 -5.94
N ALA A 75 11.86 3.35 -5.87
CA ALA A 75 11.35 3.93 -4.63
C ALA A 75 9.99 4.55 -4.92
N TYR A 76 9.05 4.33 -4.00
CA TYR A 76 7.68 4.84 -4.15
C TYR A 76 7.20 5.41 -2.83
N GLN A 77 6.28 6.37 -2.91
CA GLN A 77 5.51 6.82 -1.75
C GLN A 77 4.05 6.45 -2.01
N ILE A 78 3.42 5.77 -1.05
CA ILE A 78 2.03 5.34 -1.19
C ILE A 78 1.15 6.46 -0.66
N VAL A 79 0.29 7.02 -1.52
CA VAL A 79 -0.51 8.18 -1.18
C VAL A 79 -1.99 7.97 -1.48
N PHE A 80 -2.82 8.86 -0.95
CA PHE A 80 -4.24 8.89 -1.29
C PHE A 80 -4.40 9.38 -2.73
N PRO A 81 -5.48 8.99 -3.44
CA PRO A 81 -5.58 9.24 -4.88
C PRO A 81 -5.35 10.69 -5.30
N GLY A 82 -5.82 11.65 -4.52
CA GLY A 82 -5.66 13.06 -4.88
C GLY A 82 -4.24 13.58 -4.83
N GLU A 83 -3.32 12.80 -4.25
CA GLU A 83 -1.92 13.21 -4.08
C GLU A 83 -0.96 12.44 -5.01
N ALA A 84 -1.50 11.61 -5.89
CA ALA A 84 -0.69 10.82 -6.80
C ALA A 84 0.07 11.74 -7.77
N ASP A 85 1.35 11.42 -7.98
CA ASP A 85 2.22 12.22 -8.83
C ASP A 85 3.35 11.32 -9.36
N VAL A 86 3.25 10.94 -10.62
CA VAL A 86 4.20 9.99 -11.22
C VAL A 86 5.62 10.55 -11.25
N PHE A 87 5.78 11.86 -11.41
CA PHE A 87 7.12 12.47 -11.46
C PHE A 87 7.82 12.45 -10.10
N ARG A 88 7.05 12.44 -9.02
CA ARG A 88 7.58 12.36 -7.66
C ARG A 88 7.50 10.96 -7.09
N ARG A 89 7.15 9.99 -7.93
CA ARG A 89 6.99 8.60 -7.56
C ARG A 89 5.99 8.39 -6.42
N ARG A 90 4.92 9.18 -6.44
CA ARG A 90 3.81 9.04 -5.53
C ARG A 90 2.73 8.23 -6.20
N ILE A 91 2.45 7.06 -5.65
CA ILE A 91 1.50 6.11 -6.23
C ILE A 91 0.23 6.10 -5.41
N SER A 92 -0.91 6.20 -6.10
CA SER A 92 -2.20 6.05 -5.44
C SER A 92 -2.33 4.66 -4.81
N VAL A 93 -2.89 4.61 -3.60
CA VAL A 93 -3.21 3.34 -2.95
C VAL A 93 -4.19 2.50 -3.77
N LEU A 94 -4.94 3.14 -4.68
CA LEU A 94 -5.87 2.42 -5.57
C LEU A 94 -5.19 1.83 -6.80
N ALA A 95 -3.95 2.22 -7.08
CA ALA A 95 -3.18 1.63 -8.16
C ALA A 95 -2.69 0.23 -7.76
N PRO A 96 -2.49 -0.68 -8.72
CA PRO A 96 -2.08 -2.07 -8.39
C PRO A 96 -0.85 -2.17 -7.50
N ILE A 97 0.19 -1.40 -7.77
CA ILE A 97 1.40 -1.42 -6.93
C ILE A 97 1.10 -0.91 -5.53
N GLY A 98 0.32 0.19 -5.43
CA GLY A 98 -0.05 0.75 -4.14
C GLY A 98 -0.81 -0.23 -3.28
N MET A 99 -1.81 -0.90 -3.86
CA MET A 99 -2.57 -1.91 -3.15
C MET A 99 -1.72 -3.10 -2.74
N ALA A 100 -0.76 -3.49 -3.60
CA ALA A 100 0.09 -4.63 -3.30
C ALA A 100 1.05 -4.35 -2.14
N LEU A 101 1.49 -3.11 -2.00
CA LEU A 101 2.48 -2.73 -0.98
C LEU A 101 1.86 -2.40 0.38
N LEU A 102 0.68 -1.80 0.39
CA LEU A 102 0.07 -1.31 1.63
C LEU A 102 -0.07 -2.42 2.68
N GLY A 103 0.43 -2.15 3.87
CA GLY A 103 0.27 -3.05 5.01
C GLY A 103 1.27 -4.19 5.07
N HIS A 104 2.13 -4.32 4.07
CA HIS A 104 3.18 -5.33 4.07
C HIS A 104 4.47 -4.75 4.63
N ALA A 105 5.42 -5.60 4.94
CA ALA A 105 6.63 -5.20 5.66
C ALA A 105 7.89 -5.46 4.85
N ALA A 106 8.97 -4.77 5.23
CA ALA A 106 10.28 -5.03 4.65
C ALA A 106 10.63 -6.52 4.78
N GLY A 107 11.20 -7.08 3.72
CA GLY A 107 11.53 -8.49 3.63
C GLY A 107 10.45 -9.34 2.96
N GLU A 108 9.24 -8.80 2.79
CA GLU A 108 8.18 -9.54 2.12
C GLU A 108 8.24 -9.34 0.61
N ILE A 109 7.81 -10.38 -0.10
CA ILE A 109 7.62 -10.30 -1.55
C ILE A 109 6.13 -10.15 -1.79
N VAL A 110 5.75 -9.11 -2.52
CA VAL A 110 4.36 -8.90 -2.91
C VAL A 110 4.23 -9.13 -4.41
N GLU A 111 3.07 -9.61 -4.83
CA GLU A 111 2.84 -9.88 -6.25
C GLU A 111 1.43 -9.51 -6.66
N TRP A 112 1.28 -9.19 -7.94
CA TRP A 112 -0.03 -8.91 -8.53
C TRP A 112 0.00 -9.29 -10.01
N GLU A 113 -1.20 -9.50 -10.55
CA GLU A 113 -1.35 -9.90 -11.94
C GLU A 113 -1.52 -8.69 -12.84
N VAL A 114 -0.84 -8.73 -13.98
CA VAL A 114 -1.04 -7.76 -15.08
C VAL A 114 -1.22 -8.58 -16.36
N PRO A 115 -1.70 -7.98 -17.46
CA PRO A 115 -1.92 -8.72 -18.69
C PRO A 115 -0.69 -9.48 -19.19
N SER A 116 0.51 -8.95 -18.93
CA SER A 116 1.75 -9.58 -19.37
C SER A 116 2.27 -10.65 -18.41
N GLY A 117 1.58 -10.91 -17.30
CA GLY A 117 1.99 -11.94 -16.34
C GLY A 117 1.97 -11.45 -14.91
N THR A 118 2.69 -12.14 -14.04
CA THR A 118 2.77 -11.80 -12.63
C THR A 118 3.95 -10.87 -12.38
N ARG A 119 3.71 -9.77 -11.67
CA ARG A 119 4.77 -8.86 -11.24
C ARG A 119 5.09 -9.14 -9.77
N ARG A 120 6.38 -9.09 -9.43
CA ARG A 120 6.85 -9.35 -8.07
C ARG A 120 7.80 -8.27 -7.61
N LEU A 121 7.57 -7.78 -6.39
CA LEU A 121 8.45 -6.80 -5.75
C LEU A 121 8.88 -7.32 -4.39
N LEU A 122 10.18 -7.25 -4.12
CA LEU A 122 10.70 -7.48 -2.78
C LEU A 122 10.78 -6.13 -2.08
N ILE A 123 10.15 -6.01 -0.92
CA ILE A 123 10.23 -4.79 -0.13
C ILE A 123 11.57 -4.78 0.58
N LEU A 124 12.45 -3.87 0.18
CA LEU A 124 13.80 -3.79 0.74
C LEU A 124 13.81 -3.03 2.06
N GLU A 125 13.12 -1.89 2.08
CA GLU A 125 13.17 -1.02 3.24
C GLU A 125 12.02 -0.03 3.20
N VAL A 126 11.44 0.25 4.37
CA VAL A 126 10.53 1.39 4.54
C VAL A 126 11.39 2.55 5.01
N GLU A 127 11.72 3.45 4.08
CA GLU A 127 12.64 4.56 4.33
C GLU A 127 12.03 5.64 5.21
N TYR A 128 10.72 5.82 5.12
CA TYR A 128 10.00 6.80 5.91
C TYR A 128 8.60 6.26 6.20
N GLN A 129 8.21 6.33 7.46
CA GLN A 129 6.88 5.96 7.90
C GLN A 129 6.39 7.08 8.82
N PRO A 130 5.27 7.75 8.47
CA PRO A 130 4.79 8.89 9.26
C PRO A 130 4.60 8.60 10.74
N GLU A 131 4.07 7.41 11.06
CA GLU A 131 3.82 7.02 12.44
C GLU A 131 5.11 6.97 13.26
N THR A 132 6.16 6.36 12.68
CA THR A 132 7.46 6.27 13.33
C THR A 132 8.10 7.66 13.49
N ALA A 133 7.98 8.50 12.46
CA ALA A 133 8.54 9.84 12.50
C ALA A 133 7.90 10.69 13.60
N ARG A 134 6.59 10.54 13.81
CA ARG A 134 5.90 11.28 14.88
C ARG A 134 6.32 10.84 16.27
N VAL A 135 6.53 9.55 16.43
CA VAL A 135 6.98 9.03 17.74
C VAL A 135 8.41 9.45 18.04
N ALA A 136 9.26 9.53 17.00
CA ALA A 136 10.66 9.90 17.14
C ALA A 136 10.87 11.39 17.39
N ALA A 137 9.88 12.20 17.04
CA ALA A 137 10.00 13.67 17.11
C ALA A 137 9.93 14.18 18.54
#